data_5ef60a879b2fd5fa681bde470b06d968
#
_entry.id   5ef60a879b2fd5fa681bde470b06d968
#
_cell.length_a   1.000
_cell.length_b   1.000
_cell.length_c   1.000
_cell.angle_alpha   90.00
_cell.angle_beta   90.00
_cell.angle_gamma   90.00
#
_symmetry.space_group_name_H-M   'P 1'
#
loop_
_entity.id
_entity.type
_entity.pdbx_description
1 polymer ?
#
loop_
_entity_poly.entity_id
_entity_poly.type
_entity_poly.pdbx_seq_one_letter_code
_entity_poly.pdbx_strand_id
1 'polypeptide(L)'
;MEELLKAIVEHQASDAFVTVGAPITLKVDGTLTTLGDQPLDEKQVADLIAATMSEGSQQAFAERQEANYAIDHPDHGRMRASAFIQRGLPGLVLRRISGEIPDFKALGLPPVMKQLAMLKRGLVILVGGTGTGKSTSLASMLDYRNANSRGHIITVEDPIEFVHSHKGCLVTQREVGLDTESYDVALANTLRQAPDVIMIGEVRTAKTMESALAFAETGHLCFCTLHANNANQALDRIQSFFPAAQQNQVWMDLSLNLRAMVAQQLLPARSGKGRVPVVEVLLATALIQDHIRKGEVHLIKELMGRSTEQGMQTFDQALLEAYKSGLISQADAIRHADSANDVRLNIKLHEHGAESLTESTDFEVE
;
A
#
# COMPACT_ATOMS: atom_id res chain seq x y z
N MET A 1 1.01 8.31 -30.57
CA MET A 1 0.56 8.07 -29.18
C MET A 1 -0.02 6.68 -29.01
N GLU A 2 -1.05 6.31 -29.75
CA GLU A 2 -1.74 5.01 -29.60
C GLU A 2 -0.78 3.80 -29.72
N GLU A 3 0.13 3.81 -30.69
CA GLU A 3 1.14 2.76 -30.82
C GLU A 3 2.07 2.65 -29.58
N LEU A 4 2.39 3.76 -28.94
CA LEU A 4 3.18 3.77 -27.71
C LEU A 4 2.40 3.16 -26.54
N LEU A 5 1.14 3.58 -26.33
CA LEU A 5 0.27 3.03 -25.28
C LEU A 5 0.04 1.53 -25.49
N LYS A 6 -0.20 1.12 -26.74
CA LYS A 6 -0.34 -0.28 -27.12
C LYS A 6 0.94 -1.07 -26.80
N ALA A 7 2.10 -0.57 -27.17
CA ALA A 7 3.39 -1.22 -26.89
C ALA A 7 3.63 -1.39 -25.38
N ILE A 8 3.31 -0.38 -24.56
CA ILE A 8 3.40 -0.47 -23.10
C ILE A 8 2.58 -1.64 -22.56
N VAL A 9 1.36 -1.83 -23.08
CA VAL A 9 0.45 -2.90 -22.64
C VAL A 9 0.91 -4.27 -23.15
N GLU A 10 1.24 -4.39 -24.43
CA GLU A 10 1.66 -5.66 -25.05
C GLU A 10 2.95 -6.22 -24.45
N HIS A 11 3.91 -5.35 -24.15
CA HIS A 11 5.17 -5.74 -23.48
C HIS A 11 5.05 -5.84 -21.95
N GLN A 12 3.87 -5.59 -21.38
CA GLN A 12 3.64 -5.56 -19.93
C GLN A 12 4.62 -4.61 -19.21
N ALA A 13 5.01 -3.53 -19.88
CA ALA A 13 5.95 -2.57 -19.33
C ALA A 13 5.34 -1.81 -18.15
N SER A 14 6.13 -1.58 -17.10
CA SER A 14 5.75 -0.73 -15.97
C SER A 14 5.86 0.74 -16.29
N ASP A 15 6.91 1.12 -17.04
CA ASP A 15 7.20 2.49 -17.40
C ASP A 15 7.67 2.56 -18.86
N ALA A 16 7.43 3.70 -19.53
CA ALA A 16 8.03 4.05 -20.82
C ALA A 16 8.74 5.41 -20.70
N PHE A 17 9.90 5.49 -21.29
CA PHE A 17 10.75 6.68 -21.29
C PHE A 17 10.87 7.19 -22.71
N VAL A 18 10.52 8.46 -22.91
CA VAL A 18 10.57 9.17 -24.18
C VAL A 18 11.48 10.37 -24.00
N THR A 19 12.64 10.36 -24.62
CA THR A 19 13.64 11.43 -24.47
C THR A 19 14.38 11.68 -25.78
N VAL A 20 14.79 12.93 -26.01
CA VAL A 20 15.53 13.33 -27.21
C VAL A 20 16.89 12.65 -27.22
N GLY A 21 17.27 12.11 -28.40
CA GLY A 21 18.56 11.45 -28.62
C GLY A 21 18.62 9.98 -28.21
N ALA A 22 17.49 9.39 -27.79
CA ALA A 22 17.39 7.97 -27.49
C ALA A 22 16.14 7.37 -28.14
N PRO A 23 16.15 6.05 -28.45
CA PRO A 23 14.93 5.32 -28.80
C PRO A 23 13.93 5.32 -27.64
N ILE A 24 12.63 5.16 -27.93
CA ILE A 24 11.63 4.90 -26.89
C ILE A 24 12.09 3.67 -26.08
N THR A 25 12.13 3.82 -24.77
CA THR A 25 12.64 2.76 -23.87
C THR A 25 11.55 2.36 -22.92
N LEU A 26 11.28 1.05 -22.84
CA LEU A 26 10.32 0.43 -21.94
C LEU A 26 11.05 -0.18 -20.74
N LYS A 27 10.40 -0.19 -19.59
CA LYS A 27 10.85 -0.94 -18.41
C LYS A 27 9.99 -2.16 -18.24
N VAL A 28 10.56 -3.34 -18.51
CA VAL A 28 9.89 -4.64 -18.43
C VAL A 28 10.62 -5.47 -17.37
N ASP A 29 9.91 -5.94 -16.36
CA ASP A 29 10.48 -6.72 -15.24
C ASP A 29 11.72 -6.06 -14.59
N GLY A 30 11.69 -4.74 -14.49
CA GLY A 30 12.78 -3.94 -13.92
C GLY A 30 13.95 -3.68 -14.87
N THR A 31 13.96 -4.27 -16.08
CA THR A 31 15.01 -4.12 -17.11
C THR A 31 14.57 -3.12 -18.17
N LEU A 32 15.50 -2.30 -18.64
CA LEU A 32 15.26 -1.36 -19.75
C LEU A 32 15.44 -2.06 -21.08
N THR A 33 14.44 -1.93 -21.96
CA THR A 33 14.42 -2.50 -23.33
C THR A 33 13.98 -1.42 -24.30
N THR A 34 14.71 -1.24 -25.39
CA THR A 34 14.35 -0.24 -26.43
C THR A 34 13.24 -0.75 -27.33
N LEU A 35 12.32 0.13 -27.70
CA LEU A 35 11.31 -0.10 -28.72
C LEU A 35 11.82 0.45 -30.05
N GLY A 36 12.48 -0.42 -30.83
CA GLY A 36 13.22 -0.02 -32.03
C GLY A 36 14.60 0.56 -31.73
N ASP A 37 15.31 1.00 -32.80
CA ASP A 37 16.71 1.43 -32.71
C ASP A 37 16.90 2.93 -33.06
N GLN A 38 15.83 3.62 -33.48
CA GLN A 38 15.95 5.02 -33.92
C GLN A 38 15.81 5.99 -32.75
N PRO A 39 16.82 6.86 -32.50
CA PRO A 39 16.70 7.92 -31.54
C PRO A 39 15.64 8.95 -31.97
N LEU A 40 14.88 9.44 -31.02
CA LEU A 40 13.89 10.49 -31.24
C LEU A 40 14.56 11.88 -31.37
N ASP A 41 14.07 12.70 -32.29
CA ASP A 41 14.41 14.11 -32.34
C ASP A 41 13.51 14.94 -31.40
N GLU A 42 13.86 16.22 -31.21
CA GLU A 42 13.15 17.15 -30.33
C GLU A 42 11.68 17.33 -30.74
N LYS A 43 11.41 17.41 -32.05
CA LYS A 43 10.05 17.58 -32.57
C LYS A 43 9.19 16.34 -32.29
N GLN A 44 9.72 15.15 -32.49
CA GLN A 44 9.01 13.90 -32.22
C GLN A 44 8.62 13.75 -30.74
N VAL A 45 9.54 14.12 -29.83
CA VAL A 45 9.24 14.11 -28.39
C VAL A 45 8.21 15.17 -28.04
N ALA A 46 8.33 16.40 -28.56
CA ALA A 46 7.35 17.45 -28.32
C ALA A 46 5.96 17.09 -28.85
N ASP A 47 5.89 16.54 -30.09
CA ASP A 47 4.61 16.06 -30.68
C ASP A 47 3.96 14.95 -29.86
N LEU A 48 4.75 14.01 -29.34
CA LEU A 48 4.24 12.94 -28.45
C LEU A 48 3.70 13.53 -27.15
N ILE A 49 4.41 14.46 -26.52
CA ILE A 49 3.94 15.14 -25.31
C ILE A 49 2.63 15.89 -25.59
N ALA A 50 2.58 16.69 -26.63
CA ALA A 50 1.39 17.46 -27.00
C ALA A 50 0.18 16.55 -27.28
N ALA A 51 0.40 15.39 -27.90
CA ALA A 51 -0.65 14.43 -28.20
C ALA A 51 -1.22 13.70 -26.95
N THR A 52 -0.51 13.75 -25.83
CA THR A 52 -0.96 13.14 -24.56
C THR A 52 -1.61 14.13 -23.60
N MET A 53 -1.44 15.44 -23.82
CA MET A 53 -1.87 16.49 -22.90
C MET A 53 -3.24 17.06 -23.26
N SER A 54 -4.05 17.32 -22.22
CA SER A 54 -5.18 18.24 -22.31
C SER A 54 -4.72 19.69 -22.50
N GLU A 55 -5.60 20.59 -22.95
CA GLU A 55 -5.28 22.03 -23.09
C GLU A 55 -4.74 22.63 -21.78
N GLY A 56 -5.35 22.29 -20.63
CA GLY A 56 -4.90 22.77 -19.32
C GLY A 56 -3.51 22.24 -18.95
N SER A 57 -3.19 20.99 -19.27
CA SER A 57 -1.86 20.41 -19.04
C SER A 57 -0.80 21.04 -19.95
N GLN A 58 -1.16 21.38 -21.20
CA GLN A 58 -0.26 22.08 -22.13
C GLN A 58 0.09 23.48 -21.62
N GLN A 59 -0.90 24.20 -21.10
CA GLN A 59 -0.67 25.53 -20.51
C GLN A 59 0.23 25.44 -19.27
N ALA A 60 -0.05 24.49 -18.36
CA ALA A 60 0.78 24.26 -17.17
C ALA A 60 2.23 23.90 -17.55
N PHE A 61 2.41 23.07 -18.58
CA PHE A 61 3.73 22.69 -19.07
C PHE A 61 4.49 23.87 -19.68
N ALA A 62 3.79 24.70 -20.44
CA ALA A 62 4.40 25.91 -21.02
C ALA A 62 4.87 26.92 -19.95
N GLU A 63 4.12 27.06 -18.84
CA GLU A 63 4.43 27.99 -17.76
C GLU A 63 5.50 27.44 -16.80
N ARG A 64 5.45 26.12 -16.47
CA ARG A 64 6.24 25.53 -15.38
C ARG A 64 7.39 24.65 -15.85
N GLN A 65 7.44 24.32 -17.15
CA GLN A 65 8.40 23.40 -17.77
C GLN A 65 8.29 21.95 -17.22
N GLU A 66 7.23 21.65 -16.50
CA GLU A 66 6.85 20.32 -16.00
C GLU A 66 5.34 20.20 -15.87
N ALA A 67 4.80 19.01 -16.14
CA ALA A 67 3.40 18.68 -15.93
C ALA A 67 3.24 17.20 -15.59
N ASN A 68 2.42 16.93 -14.57
CA ASN A 68 1.96 15.59 -14.24
C ASN A 68 0.47 15.49 -14.56
N TYR A 69 0.07 14.44 -15.28
CA TYR A 69 -1.31 14.25 -15.70
C TYR A 69 -1.61 12.77 -15.91
N ALA A 70 -2.90 12.41 -15.97
CA ALA A 70 -3.34 11.07 -16.29
C ALA A 70 -3.81 11.00 -17.76
N ILE A 71 -3.62 9.82 -18.36
CA ILE A 71 -4.14 9.44 -19.66
C ILE A 71 -5.06 8.25 -19.42
N ASP A 72 -6.35 8.43 -19.65
CA ASP A 72 -7.33 7.34 -19.62
C ASP A 72 -7.65 6.92 -21.06
N HIS A 73 -7.27 5.68 -21.41
CA HIS A 73 -7.54 5.14 -22.74
C HIS A 73 -8.45 3.92 -22.67
N PRO A 74 -9.54 3.86 -23.46
CA PRO A 74 -10.52 2.76 -23.38
C PRO A 74 -9.90 1.36 -23.52
N ASP A 75 -8.95 1.20 -24.44
CA ASP A 75 -8.34 -0.09 -24.77
C ASP A 75 -7.02 -0.36 -24.04
N HIS A 76 -6.33 0.70 -23.57
CA HIS A 76 -4.98 0.59 -22.99
C HIS A 76 -4.94 0.91 -21.50
N GLY A 77 -6.09 1.26 -20.91
CA GLY A 77 -6.22 1.57 -19.48
C GLY A 77 -5.63 2.94 -19.10
N ARG A 78 -5.40 3.13 -17.80
CA ARG A 78 -4.91 4.39 -17.23
C ARG A 78 -3.38 4.41 -17.18
N MET A 79 -2.81 5.53 -17.59
CA MET A 79 -1.37 5.80 -17.46
C MET A 79 -1.14 7.15 -16.77
N ARG A 80 -0.15 7.22 -15.92
CA ARG A 80 0.35 8.47 -15.36
C ARG A 80 1.48 8.98 -16.25
N ALA A 81 1.38 10.22 -16.68
CA ALA A 81 2.37 10.89 -17.49
C ALA A 81 3.08 11.97 -16.68
N SER A 82 4.39 12.05 -16.81
CA SER A 82 5.23 13.12 -16.29
C SER A 82 6.04 13.69 -17.46
N ALA A 83 5.69 14.89 -17.89
CA ALA A 83 6.44 15.64 -18.89
C ALA A 83 7.31 16.69 -18.21
N PHE A 84 8.53 16.87 -18.69
CA PHE A 84 9.52 17.77 -18.11
C PHE A 84 10.51 18.28 -19.15
N ILE A 85 11.23 19.33 -18.82
CA ILE A 85 12.36 19.83 -19.62
C ILE A 85 13.66 19.42 -18.92
N GLN A 86 14.59 18.81 -19.68
CA GLN A 86 15.93 18.48 -19.23
C GLN A 86 16.98 19.07 -20.20
N ARG A 87 17.94 19.83 -19.70
CA ARG A 87 18.98 20.48 -20.52
C ARG A 87 18.41 21.25 -21.73
N GLY A 88 17.24 21.88 -21.54
CA GLY A 88 16.53 22.61 -22.58
C GLY A 88 15.72 21.75 -23.56
N LEU A 89 15.70 20.42 -23.41
CA LEU A 89 15.00 19.47 -24.28
C LEU A 89 13.84 18.81 -23.58
N PRO A 90 12.70 18.50 -24.27
CA PRO A 90 11.56 17.85 -23.69
C PRO A 90 11.81 16.36 -23.39
N GLY A 91 11.17 15.87 -22.34
CA GLY A 91 11.14 14.46 -21.97
C GLY A 91 9.79 14.08 -21.40
N LEU A 92 9.42 12.80 -21.53
CA LEU A 92 8.16 12.23 -21.02
C LEU A 92 8.43 10.87 -20.42
N VAL A 93 7.86 10.63 -19.24
CA VAL A 93 7.78 9.31 -18.63
C VAL A 93 6.32 8.94 -18.48
N LEU A 94 5.96 7.77 -19.00
CA LEU A 94 4.64 7.17 -18.83
C LEU A 94 4.76 5.99 -17.87
N ARG A 95 3.90 5.93 -16.84
CA ARG A 95 3.76 4.80 -15.93
C ARG A 95 2.40 4.17 -16.09
N ARG A 96 2.38 2.87 -16.37
CA ARG A 96 1.14 2.10 -16.44
C ARG A 96 0.55 1.90 -15.06
N ILE A 97 -0.74 2.22 -14.90
CA ILE A 97 -1.53 1.94 -13.70
C ILE A 97 -2.29 0.63 -13.92
N SER A 98 -2.07 -0.33 -13.05
CA SER A 98 -2.72 -1.63 -13.19
C SER A 98 -4.21 -1.55 -12.91
N GLY A 99 -5.04 -2.09 -13.83
CA GLY A 99 -6.45 -2.34 -13.59
C GLY A 99 -6.73 -3.71 -12.96
N GLU A 100 -5.71 -4.58 -12.91
CA GLU A 100 -5.83 -5.90 -12.29
C GLU A 100 -5.43 -5.83 -10.83
N ILE A 101 -6.41 -6.05 -9.95
CA ILE A 101 -6.22 -6.08 -8.50
C ILE A 101 -6.09 -7.53 -8.07
N PRO A 102 -4.93 -7.96 -7.53
CA PRO A 102 -4.73 -9.32 -7.06
C PRO A 102 -5.69 -9.65 -5.90
N ASP A 103 -6.21 -10.86 -5.87
CA ASP A 103 -7.05 -11.33 -4.78
C ASP A 103 -6.22 -11.69 -3.52
N PHE A 104 -6.90 -11.86 -2.38
CA PHE A 104 -6.26 -12.19 -1.11
C PHE A 104 -5.43 -13.46 -1.16
N LYS A 105 -5.85 -14.47 -1.93
CA LYS A 105 -5.17 -15.76 -2.02
C LYS A 105 -3.88 -15.61 -2.81
N ALA A 106 -3.93 -14.88 -3.91
CA ALA A 106 -2.75 -14.59 -4.74
C ALA A 106 -1.70 -13.78 -3.95
N LEU A 107 -2.15 -12.89 -3.06
CA LEU A 107 -1.27 -12.09 -2.22
C LEU A 107 -0.77 -12.82 -0.96
N GLY A 108 -1.34 -13.95 -0.57
CA GLY A 108 -0.96 -14.64 0.67
C GLY A 108 -1.26 -13.84 1.95
N LEU A 109 -2.27 -12.98 1.93
CA LEU A 109 -2.63 -12.12 3.06
C LEU A 109 -3.39 -12.86 4.15
N PRO A 110 -3.21 -12.49 5.44
CA PRO A 110 -3.93 -13.08 6.56
C PRO A 110 -5.45 -13.00 6.41
N PRO A 111 -6.20 -14.07 6.75
CA PRO A 111 -7.67 -14.11 6.60
C PRO A 111 -8.41 -12.99 7.33
N VAL A 112 -7.86 -12.51 8.46
CA VAL A 112 -8.44 -11.41 9.25
C VAL A 112 -8.62 -10.13 8.45
N MET A 113 -7.78 -9.89 7.42
CA MET A 113 -7.90 -8.70 6.58
C MET A 113 -9.21 -8.68 5.78
N LYS A 114 -9.78 -9.85 5.43
CA LYS A 114 -11.13 -9.92 4.84
C LYS A 114 -12.20 -9.43 5.83
N GLN A 115 -12.06 -9.80 7.10
CA GLN A 115 -12.99 -9.34 8.14
C GLN A 115 -12.87 -7.82 8.33
N LEU A 116 -11.64 -7.30 8.34
CA LEU A 116 -11.39 -5.86 8.42
C LEU A 116 -11.98 -5.10 7.23
N ALA A 117 -11.90 -5.64 6.03
CA ALA A 117 -12.51 -5.05 4.83
C ALA A 117 -14.04 -4.93 4.93
N MET A 118 -14.69 -5.80 5.70
CA MET A 118 -16.15 -5.88 5.85
C MET A 118 -16.69 -5.21 7.11
N LEU A 119 -15.84 -4.53 7.89
CA LEU A 119 -16.30 -3.75 9.05
C LEU A 119 -17.32 -2.69 8.63
N LYS A 120 -18.23 -2.36 9.54
CA LYS A 120 -19.24 -1.32 9.30
C LYS A 120 -18.68 0.08 9.51
N ARG A 121 -17.79 0.26 10.49
CA ARG A 121 -17.22 1.57 10.87
C ARG A 121 -15.92 1.42 11.63
N GLY A 122 -15.20 2.50 11.73
CA GLY A 122 -13.96 2.63 12.49
C GLY A 122 -12.75 2.84 11.59
N LEU A 123 -11.59 2.97 12.17
CA LEU A 123 -10.34 3.28 11.49
C LEU A 123 -9.48 2.01 11.35
N VAL A 124 -9.03 1.73 10.14
CA VAL A 124 -8.06 0.66 9.83
C VAL A 124 -6.86 1.30 9.15
N ILE A 125 -5.67 1.11 9.71
CA ILE A 125 -4.43 1.74 9.23
C ILE A 125 -3.50 0.67 8.67
N LEU A 126 -3.10 0.81 7.40
CA LEU A 126 -2.04 0.00 6.81
C LEU A 126 -0.70 0.71 6.98
N VAL A 127 0.27 -0.01 7.51
CA VAL A 127 1.57 0.53 7.95
C VAL A 127 2.69 -0.14 7.17
N GLY A 128 3.71 0.62 6.80
CA GLY A 128 4.91 0.09 6.14
C GLY A 128 5.67 1.16 5.36
N GLY A 129 6.89 0.88 4.99
CA GLY A 129 7.72 1.73 4.13
C GLY A 129 7.22 1.77 2.68
N THR A 130 7.91 2.50 1.82
CA THR A 130 7.65 2.50 0.38
C THR A 130 7.98 1.12 -0.21
N GLY A 131 7.11 0.62 -1.09
CA GLY A 131 7.33 -0.66 -1.78
C GLY A 131 7.04 -1.91 -0.93
N THR A 132 6.46 -1.79 0.27
CA THR A 132 6.06 -2.93 1.11
C THR A 132 4.73 -3.57 0.72
N GLY A 133 4.05 -3.07 -0.32
CA GLY A 133 2.82 -3.64 -0.84
C GLY A 133 1.54 -3.14 -0.16
N LYS A 134 1.58 -2.07 0.64
CA LYS A 134 0.40 -1.49 1.31
C LYS A 134 -0.74 -1.18 0.34
N SER A 135 -0.44 -0.44 -0.74
CA SER A 135 -1.44 -0.05 -1.73
C SER A 135 -2.08 -1.26 -2.41
N THR A 136 -1.28 -2.28 -2.74
CA THR A 136 -1.78 -3.53 -3.32
C THR A 136 -2.70 -4.28 -2.36
N SER A 137 -2.31 -4.40 -1.08
CA SER A 137 -3.12 -5.04 -0.06
C SER A 137 -4.41 -4.27 0.21
N LEU A 138 -4.32 -2.94 0.28
CA LEU A 138 -5.49 -2.07 0.48
C LEU A 138 -6.43 -2.12 -0.71
N ALA A 139 -5.89 -2.09 -1.95
CA ALA A 139 -6.71 -2.26 -3.16
C ALA A 139 -7.45 -3.61 -3.15
N SER A 140 -6.78 -4.70 -2.77
CA SER A 140 -7.42 -6.02 -2.60
C SER A 140 -8.52 -6.01 -1.53
N MET A 141 -8.32 -5.30 -0.39
CA MET A 141 -9.35 -5.14 0.64
C MET A 141 -10.57 -4.38 0.13
N LEU A 142 -10.35 -3.27 -0.57
CA LEU A 142 -11.42 -2.47 -1.16
C LEU A 142 -12.15 -3.24 -2.26
N ASP A 143 -11.44 -3.95 -3.11
CA ASP A 143 -12.03 -4.77 -4.18
C ASP A 143 -12.87 -5.92 -3.62
N TYR A 144 -12.38 -6.57 -2.55
CA TYR A 144 -13.15 -7.59 -1.83
C TYR A 144 -14.46 -7.03 -1.28
N ARG A 145 -14.40 -5.85 -0.63
CA ARG A 145 -15.62 -5.17 -0.16
C ARG A 145 -16.52 -4.78 -1.31
N ASN A 146 -15.98 -4.22 -2.39
CA ASN A 146 -16.71 -3.84 -3.59
C ASN A 146 -17.47 -5.00 -4.21
N ALA A 147 -16.90 -6.20 -4.19
CA ALA A 147 -17.54 -7.40 -4.71
C ALA A 147 -18.61 -7.99 -3.75
N ASN A 148 -18.46 -7.82 -2.43
CA ASN A 148 -19.26 -8.51 -1.42
C ASN A 148 -20.19 -7.59 -0.61
N SER A 149 -20.27 -6.31 -0.93
CA SER A 149 -21.11 -5.33 -0.23
C SER A 149 -21.85 -4.45 -1.22
N ARG A 150 -22.69 -3.56 -0.69
CA ARG A 150 -23.32 -2.47 -1.42
C ARG A 150 -23.06 -1.18 -0.69
N GLY A 151 -22.90 -0.08 -1.42
CA GLY A 151 -22.63 1.23 -0.85
C GLY A 151 -21.69 2.05 -1.72
N HIS A 152 -21.17 3.13 -1.16
CA HIS A 152 -20.29 4.07 -1.84
C HIS A 152 -18.91 4.07 -1.19
N ILE A 153 -17.90 3.71 -1.97
CA ILE A 153 -16.48 3.77 -1.59
C ILE A 153 -15.89 5.03 -2.22
N ILE A 154 -15.31 5.89 -1.41
CA ILE A 154 -14.58 7.07 -1.88
C ILE A 154 -13.10 6.91 -1.54
N THR A 155 -12.23 7.10 -2.51
CA THR A 155 -10.79 7.15 -2.30
C THR A 155 -10.25 8.53 -2.64
N VAL A 156 -9.26 8.98 -1.85
CA VAL A 156 -8.45 10.17 -2.11
C VAL A 156 -7.00 9.74 -2.09
N GLU A 157 -6.32 9.87 -3.21
CA GLU A 157 -5.00 9.25 -3.45
C GLU A 157 -4.00 10.25 -4.05
N ASP A 158 -2.72 10.02 -3.86
CA ASP A 158 -1.62 10.82 -4.42
C ASP A 158 -0.40 9.93 -4.75
N PRO A 159 -0.42 9.29 -5.92
CA PRO A 159 -1.48 9.16 -6.94
C PRO A 159 -2.38 7.92 -6.77
N ILE A 160 -3.37 7.74 -7.68
CA ILE A 160 -4.10 6.48 -7.83
C ILE A 160 -3.14 5.40 -8.35
N GLU A 161 -3.04 4.27 -7.61
CA GLU A 161 -2.18 3.14 -7.99
C GLU A 161 -2.96 1.98 -8.64
N PHE A 162 -4.25 1.84 -8.34
CA PHE A 162 -5.13 0.82 -8.91
C PHE A 162 -6.48 1.44 -9.28
N VAL A 163 -7.00 1.08 -10.45
CA VAL A 163 -8.34 1.52 -10.87
C VAL A 163 -9.36 0.47 -10.47
N HIS A 164 -10.36 0.88 -9.69
CA HIS A 164 -11.46 0.02 -9.25
C HIS A 164 -12.66 0.14 -10.19
N SER A 165 -13.11 -0.98 -10.73
CA SER A 165 -14.41 -1.03 -11.42
C SER A 165 -15.55 -1.02 -10.42
N HIS A 166 -16.72 -0.51 -10.81
CA HIS A 166 -17.96 -0.67 -10.04
C HIS A 166 -18.41 -2.13 -10.06
N LYS A 167 -18.67 -2.71 -8.89
CA LYS A 167 -19.19 -4.07 -8.72
C LYS A 167 -20.50 -4.03 -7.92
N GLY A 168 -20.46 -4.44 -6.66
CA GLY A 168 -21.58 -4.24 -5.73
C GLY A 168 -21.65 -2.83 -5.16
N CYS A 169 -20.52 -2.14 -5.08
CA CYS A 169 -20.41 -0.77 -4.63
C CYS A 169 -20.19 0.20 -5.81
N LEU A 170 -20.62 1.45 -5.62
CA LEU A 170 -20.12 2.57 -6.41
C LEU A 170 -18.73 2.93 -5.87
N VAL A 171 -17.73 3.13 -6.74
CA VAL A 171 -16.39 3.55 -6.34
C VAL A 171 -16.08 4.89 -6.99
N THR A 172 -15.75 5.89 -6.17
CA THR A 172 -15.32 7.21 -6.60
C THR A 172 -13.86 7.39 -6.18
N GLN A 173 -12.95 7.46 -7.14
CA GLN A 173 -11.53 7.69 -6.90
C GLN A 173 -11.16 9.10 -7.29
N ARG A 174 -10.43 9.80 -6.41
CA ARG A 174 -9.99 11.18 -6.63
C ARG A 174 -8.49 11.29 -6.42
N GLU A 175 -7.79 11.74 -7.44
CA GLU A 175 -6.33 11.96 -7.41
C GLU A 175 -6.02 13.41 -7.03
N VAL A 176 -5.14 13.59 -6.05
CA VAL A 176 -4.64 14.90 -5.64
C VAL A 176 -3.81 15.49 -6.78
N GLY A 177 -4.06 16.77 -7.08
CA GLY A 177 -3.40 17.47 -8.18
C GLY A 177 -4.07 17.32 -9.55
N LEU A 178 -4.99 16.34 -9.69
CA LEU A 178 -5.80 16.14 -10.91
C LEU A 178 -7.29 16.39 -10.66
N ASP A 179 -7.88 15.64 -9.74
CA ASP A 179 -9.32 15.65 -9.46
C ASP A 179 -9.66 16.54 -8.26
N THR A 180 -8.67 16.88 -7.47
CA THR A 180 -8.78 17.74 -6.28
C THR A 180 -7.45 18.47 -6.02
N GLU A 181 -7.53 19.65 -5.45
CA GLU A 181 -6.36 20.50 -5.20
C GLU A 181 -5.42 19.90 -4.13
N SER A 182 -6.00 19.29 -3.08
CA SER A 182 -5.25 18.72 -1.97
C SER A 182 -6.08 17.69 -1.21
N TYR A 183 -5.41 16.92 -0.32
CA TYR A 183 -6.10 16.07 0.64
C TYR A 183 -7.10 16.87 1.48
N ASP A 184 -6.71 18.03 1.96
CA ASP A 184 -7.54 18.86 2.83
C ASP A 184 -8.85 19.28 2.16
N VAL A 185 -8.77 19.72 0.89
CA VAL A 185 -9.95 20.10 0.10
C VAL A 185 -10.83 18.89 -0.19
N ALA A 186 -10.25 17.77 -0.58
CA ALA A 186 -10.99 16.55 -0.85
C ALA A 186 -11.72 16.05 0.38
N LEU A 187 -11.01 15.87 1.52
CA LEU A 187 -11.55 15.29 2.74
C LEU A 187 -12.62 16.16 3.38
N ALA A 188 -12.49 17.51 3.34
CA ALA A 188 -13.51 18.44 3.82
C ALA A 188 -14.87 18.29 3.10
N ASN A 189 -14.86 17.80 1.87
CA ASN A 189 -16.07 17.61 1.05
C ASN A 189 -16.56 16.14 1.02
N THR A 190 -15.75 15.18 1.47
CA THR A 190 -16.05 13.76 1.33
C THR A 190 -17.35 13.34 2.01
N LEU A 191 -17.64 13.82 3.23
CA LEU A 191 -18.90 13.50 3.95
C LEU A 191 -20.17 13.97 3.23
N ARG A 192 -20.06 15.01 2.39
CA ARG A 192 -21.21 15.50 1.58
C ARG A 192 -21.50 14.63 0.36
N GLN A 193 -20.63 13.67 0.07
CA GLN A 193 -20.75 12.75 -1.06
C GLN A 193 -21.35 11.40 -0.66
N ALA A 194 -21.94 11.30 0.54
CA ALA A 194 -22.61 10.11 1.10
C ALA A 194 -21.74 8.82 1.01
N PRO A 195 -20.54 8.81 1.56
CA PRO A 195 -19.68 7.62 1.59
C PRO A 195 -20.15 6.60 2.64
N ASP A 196 -19.95 5.30 2.37
CA ASP A 196 -19.97 4.24 3.39
C ASP A 196 -18.54 3.88 3.80
N VAL A 197 -17.61 3.97 2.86
CA VAL A 197 -16.19 3.72 3.06
C VAL A 197 -15.37 4.86 2.49
N ILE A 198 -14.38 5.29 3.26
CA ILE A 198 -13.44 6.34 2.85
C ILE A 198 -12.03 5.76 2.90
N MET A 199 -11.26 5.94 1.84
CA MET A 199 -9.85 5.59 1.83
C MET A 199 -9.00 6.83 1.62
N ILE A 200 -8.04 7.03 2.51
CA ILE A 200 -7.04 8.09 2.45
C ILE A 200 -5.72 7.44 2.05
N GLY A 201 -5.22 7.77 0.87
CA GLY A 201 -4.02 7.15 0.31
C GLY A 201 -2.85 7.16 1.28
N GLU A 202 -2.57 8.32 1.91
CA GLU A 202 -1.53 8.44 2.93
C GLU A 202 -1.83 9.56 3.94
N VAL A 203 -1.55 9.27 5.22
CA VAL A 203 -1.59 10.26 6.30
C VAL A 203 -0.18 10.78 6.57
N ARG A 204 0.04 12.06 6.30
CA ARG A 204 1.33 12.75 6.52
C ARG A 204 1.26 13.89 7.52
N THR A 205 0.07 14.36 7.86
CA THR A 205 -0.15 15.55 8.69
C THR A 205 -1.19 15.31 9.79
N ALA A 206 -1.16 16.14 10.84
CA ALA A 206 -2.19 16.15 11.88
C ALA A 206 -3.60 16.30 11.28
N LYS A 207 -3.79 17.24 10.37
CA LYS A 207 -5.09 17.55 9.77
C LYS A 207 -5.68 16.37 8.98
N THR A 208 -4.85 15.63 8.24
CA THR A 208 -5.30 14.42 7.55
C THR A 208 -5.66 13.32 8.55
N MET A 209 -4.92 13.19 9.66
CA MET A 209 -5.23 12.25 10.73
C MET A 209 -6.51 12.59 11.47
N GLU A 210 -6.73 13.87 11.77
CA GLU A 210 -7.99 14.38 12.34
C GLU A 210 -9.19 14.03 11.46
N SER A 211 -9.05 14.21 10.14
CA SER A 211 -10.11 13.81 9.19
C SER A 211 -10.39 12.32 9.24
N ALA A 212 -9.36 11.46 9.29
CA ALA A 212 -9.52 10.00 9.38
C ALA A 212 -10.25 9.57 10.67
N LEU A 213 -9.89 10.20 11.80
CA LEU A 213 -10.56 9.96 13.10
C LEU A 213 -12.01 10.43 13.06
N ALA A 214 -12.28 11.63 12.55
CA ALA A 214 -13.63 12.19 12.43
C ALA A 214 -14.55 11.32 11.55
N PHE A 215 -14.03 10.75 10.44
CA PHE A 215 -14.80 9.81 9.61
C PHE A 215 -15.17 8.55 10.39
N ALA A 216 -14.23 7.97 11.12
CA ALA A 216 -14.47 6.81 11.95
C ALA A 216 -15.48 7.08 13.08
N GLU A 217 -15.38 8.23 13.73
CA GLU A 217 -16.27 8.69 14.79
C GLU A 217 -17.69 8.91 14.28
N THR A 218 -17.85 9.48 13.09
CA THR A 218 -19.16 9.73 12.46
C THR A 218 -19.78 8.47 11.85
N GLY A 219 -19.19 7.29 12.05
CA GLY A 219 -19.80 6.00 11.73
C GLY A 219 -19.37 5.38 10.40
N HIS A 220 -18.40 5.97 9.70
CA HIS A 220 -17.87 5.44 8.45
C HIS A 220 -16.73 4.46 8.69
N LEU A 221 -16.49 3.56 7.75
CA LEU A 221 -15.25 2.78 7.71
C LEU A 221 -14.19 3.61 6.99
N CYS A 222 -13.13 3.95 7.71
CA CYS A 222 -12.01 4.69 7.15
C CYS A 222 -10.77 3.79 7.04
N PHE A 223 -10.21 3.71 5.86
CA PHE A 223 -8.89 3.14 5.61
C PHE A 223 -7.88 4.25 5.36
N CYS A 224 -6.69 4.09 5.89
CA CYS A 224 -5.58 4.97 5.51
C CYS A 224 -4.26 4.22 5.51
N THR A 225 -3.23 4.80 4.90
CA THR A 225 -1.88 4.29 5.02
C THR A 225 -0.99 5.23 5.82
N LEU A 226 0.03 4.67 6.47
CA LEU A 226 1.01 5.39 7.26
C LEU A 226 2.40 4.81 7.05
N HIS A 227 3.40 5.67 6.92
CA HIS A 227 4.80 5.25 6.87
C HIS A 227 5.35 5.07 8.28
N ALA A 228 5.47 3.83 8.72
CA ALA A 228 6.18 3.37 9.91
C ALA A 228 6.60 1.90 9.69
N ASN A 229 7.44 1.32 10.57
CA ASN A 229 7.91 -0.04 10.36
C ASN A 229 7.00 -1.09 11.02
N ASN A 230 6.31 -0.76 12.10
CA ASN A 230 5.39 -1.63 12.83
C ASN A 230 4.27 -0.82 13.51
N ALA A 231 3.33 -1.49 14.17
CA ALA A 231 2.17 -0.86 14.80
C ALA A 231 2.56 0.10 15.94
N ASN A 232 3.55 -0.25 16.77
CA ASN A 232 4.00 0.61 17.86
C ASN A 232 4.58 1.92 17.32
N GLN A 233 5.49 1.83 16.34
CA GLN A 233 6.06 3.01 15.68
C GLN A 233 5.00 3.83 14.95
N ALA A 234 3.94 3.20 14.44
CA ALA A 234 2.83 3.91 13.83
C ALA A 234 2.05 4.73 14.85
N LEU A 235 1.80 4.20 16.05
CA LEU A 235 1.18 4.93 17.15
C LEU A 235 2.03 6.11 17.59
N ASP A 236 3.34 5.91 17.80
CA ASP A 236 4.28 6.99 18.15
C ASP A 236 4.33 8.07 17.06
N ARG A 237 4.30 7.65 15.79
CA ARG A 237 4.28 8.59 14.65
C ARG A 237 3.00 9.41 14.61
N ILE A 238 1.84 8.79 14.85
CA ILE A 238 0.56 9.52 14.92
C ILE A 238 0.64 10.57 16.04
N GLN A 239 1.10 10.18 17.22
CA GLN A 239 1.30 11.12 18.33
C GLN A 239 2.19 12.29 17.93
N SER A 240 3.26 12.04 17.20
CA SER A 240 4.24 13.06 16.78
C SER A 240 3.66 14.12 15.82
N PHE A 241 2.54 13.87 15.16
CA PHE A 241 1.87 14.88 14.33
C PHE A 241 1.25 16.00 15.15
N PHE A 242 0.96 15.75 16.43
CA PHE A 242 0.19 16.65 17.28
C PHE A 242 1.05 17.32 18.35
N PRO A 243 0.80 18.60 18.64
CA PRO A 243 1.45 19.27 19.76
C PRO A 243 1.07 18.62 21.10
N ALA A 244 1.95 18.70 22.10
CA ALA A 244 1.80 18.03 23.38
C ALA A 244 0.42 18.27 24.06
N ALA A 245 -0.14 19.46 23.91
CA ALA A 245 -1.45 19.79 24.46
C ALA A 245 -2.63 18.99 23.86
N GLN A 246 -2.46 18.43 22.67
CA GLN A 246 -3.51 17.67 21.97
C GLN A 246 -3.29 16.14 22.04
N GLN A 247 -2.14 15.67 22.47
CA GLN A 247 -1.78 14.25 22.44
C GLN A 247 -2.73 13.36 23.26
N ASN A 248 -3.19 13.83 24.43
CA ASN A 248 -4.15 13.08 25.24
C ASN A 248 -5.50 12.88 24.52
N GLN A 249 -5.95 13.91 23.78
CA GLN A 249 -7.18 13.81 22.99
C GLN A 249 -7.00 12.80 21.84
N VAL A 250 -5.86 12.83 21.16
CA VAL A 250 -5.54 11.90 20.08
C VAL A 250 -5.52 10.45 20.57
N TRP A 251 -4.95 10.19 21.77
CA TRP A 251 -4.99 8.85 22.38
C TRP A 251 -6.41 8.40 22.69
N MET A 252 -7.24 9.31 23.20
CA MET A 252 -8.65 9.02 23.44
C MET A 252 -9.36 8.67 22.14
N ASP A 253 -9.23 9.50 21.10
CA ASP A 253 -9.91 9.32 19.82
C ASP A 253 -9.45 8.03 19.11
N LEU A 254 -8.13 7.73 19.13
CA LEU A 254 -7.59 6.47 18.62
C LEU A 254 -8.16 5.27 19.39
N SER A 255 -8.20 5.34 20.73
CA SER A 255 -8.70 4.23 21.53
C SER A 255 -10.16 3.86 21.22
N LEU A 256 -10.98 4.84 20.85
CA LEU A 256 -12.40 4.65 20.53
C LEU A 256 -12.62 4.19 19.08
N ASN A 257 -11.85 4.74 18.16
CA ASN A 257 -12.12 4.64 16.73
C ASN A 257 -11.25 3.62 15.99
N LEU A 258 -10.02 3.34 16.47
CA LEU A 258 -9.16 2.33 15.86
C LEU A 258 -9.80 0.95 15.94
N ARG A 259 -9.72 0.20 14.84
CA ARG A 259 -10.12 -1.21 14.76
C ARG A 259 -8.94 -2.12 14.54
N ALA A 260 -8.00 -1.70 13.69
CA ALA A 260 -6.79 -2.47 13.43
C ALA A 260 -5.66 -1.59 12.90
N MET A 261 -4.43 -2.02 13.14
CA MET A 261 -3.25 -1.65 12.36
C MET A 261 -2.68 -2.90 11.71
N VAL A 262 -2.37 -2.80 10.42
CA VAL A 262 -1.80 -3.89 9.63
C VAL A 262 -0.47 -3.39 9.08
N ALA A 263 0.62 -3.83 9.67
CA ALA A 263 1.96 -3.48 9.20
C ALA A 263 2.47 -4.56 8.24
N GLN A 264 3.14 -4.17 7.16
CA GLN A 264 3.54 -5.08 6.09
C GLN A 264 4.95 -4.82 5.61
N GLN A 265 5.67 -5.93 5.39
CA GLN A 265 6.95 -6.00 4.69
C GLN A 265 6.83 -6.98 3.52
N LEU A 266 7.66 -6.79 2.49
CA LEU A 266 7.81 -7.75 1.38
C LEU A 266 9.23 -8.26 1.35
N LEU A 267 9.41 -9.57 1.57
CA LEU A 267 10.70 -10.23 1.59
C LEU A 267 10.93 -11.05 0.31
N PRO A 268 12.17 -11.25 -0.13
CA PRO A 268 12.47 -12.14 -1.23
C PRO A 268 11.96 -13.56 -0.94
N ALA A 269 11.28 -14.17 -1.90
CA ALA A 269 10.88 -15.57 -1.76
C ALA A 269 12.12 -16.49 -1.81
N ARG A 270 12.16 -17.52 -0.95
CA ARG A 270 13.23 -18.53 -0.93
C ARG A 270 13.44 -19.22 -2.30
N SER A 271 12.40 -19.28 -3.11
CA SER A 271 12.46 -19.81 -4.48
C SER A 271 13.29 -18.95 -5.45
N GLY A 272 13.71 -17.75 -5.05
CA GLY A 272 14.41 -16.78 -5.89
C GLY A 272 13.49 -16.02 -6.86
N LYS A 273 12.20 -16.30 -6.87
CA LYS A 273 11.21 -15.62 -7.73
C LYS A 273 10.08 -15.03 -6.90
N GLY A 274 9.83 -13.72 -7.09
CA GLY A 274 8.76 -12.99 -6.41
C GLY A 274 9.11 -12.60 -4.97
N ARG A 275 8.09 -12.14 -4.25
CA ARG A 275 8.20 -11.64 -2.87
C ARG A 275 7.09 -12.24 -2.01
N VAL A 276 7.38 -12.42 -0.73
CA VAL A 276 6.47 -12.95 0.29
C VAL A 276 6.06 -11.80 1.21
N PRO A 277 4.77 -11.53 1.38
CA PRO A 277 4.31 -10.57 2.36
C PRO A 277 4.46 -11.17 3.76
N VAL A 278 5.08 -10.40 4.64
CA VAL A 278 5.10 -10.65 6.08
C VAL A 278 4.28 -9.55 6.72
N VAL A 279 3.27 -9.95 7.50
CA VAL A 279 2.24 -9.04 7.97
C VAL A 279 2.14 -9.11 9.49
N GLU A 280 2.25 -7.97 10.15
CA GLU A 280 1.91 -7.77 11.55
C GLU A 280 0.46 -7.28 11.64
N VAL A 281 -0.32 -7.81 12.58
CA VAL A 281 -1.72 -7.43 12.79
C VAL A 281 -1.96 -7.10 14.25
N LEU A 282 -2.31 -5.84 14.50
CA LEU A 282 -2.84 -5.33 15.76
C LEU A 282 -4.36 -5.19 15.63
N LEU A 283 -5.13 -5.83 16.50
CA LEU A 283 -6.58 -5.62 16.63
C LEU A 283 -6.88 -4.80 17.89
N ALA A 284 -7.73 -3.80 17.79
CA ALA A 284 -8.09 -2.93 18.91
C ALA A 284 -9.11 -3.61 19.84
N THR A 285 -8.68 -4.65 20.58
CA THR A 285 -9.43 -5.25 21.66
C THR A 285 -9.58 -4.27 22.82
N ALA A 286 -10.50 -4.54 23.76
CA ALA A 286 -10.74 -3.65 24.91
C ALA A 286 -9.47 -3.37 25.72
N LEU A 287 -8.58 -4.37 25.87
CA LEU A 287 -7.30 -4.17 26.56
C LEU A 287 -6.33 -3.32 25.76
N ILE A 288 -6.22 -3.55 24.45
CA ILE A 288 -5.40 -2.72 23.55
C ILE A 288 -5.90 -1.27 23.54
N GLN A 289 -7.22 -1.07 23.48
CA GLN A 289 -7.85 0.26 23.55
C GLN A 289 -7.51 0.98 24.85
N ASP A 290 -7.50 0.27 25.99
CA ASP A 290 -7.15 0.86 27.30
C ASP A 290 -5.68 1.31 27.34
N HIS A 291 -4.74 0.49 26.81
CA HIS A 291 -3.33 0.89 26.70
C HIS A 291 -3.12 2.05 25.73
N ILE A 292 -3.81 2.06 24.58
CA ILE A 292 -3.76 3.22 23.66
C ILE A 292 -4.25 4.48 24.37
N ARG A 293 -5.38 4.40 25.08
CA ARG A 293 -5.95 5.54 25.81
C ARG A 293 -4.98 6.12 26.83
N LYS A 294 -4.17 5.27 27.48
CA LYS A 294 -3.16 5.66 28.48
C LYS A 294 -1.83 6.09 27.86
N GLY A 295 -1.63 5.90 26.54
CA GLY A 295 -0.35 6.13 25.87
C GLY A 295 0.72 5.07 26.20
N GLU A 296 0.31 3.91 26.70
CA GLU A 296 1.21 2.80 27.11
C GLU A 296 1.58 1.92 25.91
N VAL A 297 2.07 2.53 24.83
CA VAL A 297 2.36 1.87 23.55
C VAL A 297 3.34 0.71 23.70
N HIS A 298 4.30 0.83 24.63
CA HIS A 298 5.35 -0.17 24.87
C HIS A 298 4.81 -1.55 25.34
N LEU A 299 3.60 -1.61 25.91
CA LEU A 299 2.97 -2.86 26.37
C LEU A 299 2.19 -3.58 25.25
N ILE A 300 1.87 -2.89 24.17
CA ILE A 300 1.00 -3.39 23.11
C ILE A 300 1.61 -4.61 22.42
N LYS A 301 2.90 -4.61 22.12
CA LYS A 301 3.56 -5.70 21.39
C LYS A 301 3.51 -7.02 22.15
N GLU A 302 3.71 -6.99 23.46
CA GLU A 302 3.61 -8.19 24.29
C GLU A 302 2.19 -8.76 24.28
N LEU A 303 1.17 -7.89 24.36
CA LEU A 303 -0.23 -8.29 24.28
C LEU A 303 -0.59 -8.89 22.92
N MET A 304 -0.09 -8.33 21.83
CA MET A 304 -0.28 -8.89 20.49
C MET A 304 0.27 -10.31 20.40
N GLY A 305 1.49 -10.54 20.91
CA GLY A 305 2.13 -11.86 20.91
C GLY A 305 1.35 -12.92 21.65
N ARG A 306 0.56 -12.54 22.66
CA ARG A 306 -0.27 -13.43 23.47
C ARG A 306 -1.71 -13.62 22.94
N SER A 307 -2.14 -12.82 21.96
CA SER A 307 -3.53 -12.77 21.48
C SER A 307 -3.70 -13.35 20.07
N THR A 308 -2.92 -14.34 19.72
CA THR A 308 -2.91 -14.97 18.37
C THR A 308 -4.23 -15.64 18.00
N GLU A 309 -4.96 -16.19 18.96
CA GLU A 309 -6.28 -16.81 18.75
C GLU A 309 -7.32 -15.81 18.20
N GLN A 310 -7.14 -14.53 18.45
CA GLN A 310 -8.00 -13.45 17.94
C GLN A 310 -7.59 -12.99 16.54
N GLY A 311 -6.53 -13.52 15.96
CA GLY A 311 -5.98 -13.12 14.66
C GLY A 311 -4.92 -12.02 14.73
N MET A 312 -4.47 -11.63 15.94
CA MET A 312 -3.29 -10.79 16.09
C MET A 312 -2.02 -11.60 15.84
N GLN A 313 -1.02 -10.94 15.28
CA GLN A 313 0.33 -11.49 15.15
C GLN A 313 1.37 -10.37 15.10
N THR A 314 2.52 -10.61 15.69
CA THR A 314 3.68 -9.73 15.58
C THR A 314 4.47 -10.04 14.31
N PHE A 315 5.37 -9.13 13.89
CA PHE A 315 6.29 -9.44 12.79
C PHE A 315 7.15 -10.65 13.07
N ASP A 316 7.65 -10.81 14.29
CA ASP A 316 8.53 -11.94 14.66
C ASP A 316 7.80 -13.27 14.52
N GLN A 317 6.51 -13.34 14.91
CA GLN A 317 5.67 -14.52 14.71
C GLN A 317 5.42 -14.79 13.22
N ALA A 318 5.10 -13.75 12.44
CA ALA A 318 4.86 -13.89 11.00
C ALA A 318 6.13 -14.33 10.24
N LEU A 319 7.29 -13.80 10.61
CA LEU A 319 8.59 -14.19 10.06
C LEU A 319 8.93 -15.65 10.38
N LEU A 320 8.72 -16.07 11.63
CA LEU A 320 8.93 -17.44 12.06
C LEU A 320 8.04 -18.42 11.28
N GLU A 321 6.77 -18.09 11.10
CA GLU A 321 5.82 -18.92 10.35
C GLU A 321 6.18 -18.98 8.85
N ALA A 322 6.56 -17.86 8.24
CA ALA A 322 7.02 -17.83 6.86
C ALA A 322 8.31 -18.64 6.66
N TYR A 323 9.23 -18.64 7.63
CA TYR A 323 10.41 -19.49 7.62
C TYR A 323 10.05 -20.98 7.74
N LYS A 324 9.21 -21.37 8.73
CA LYS A 324 8.75 -22.76 8.94
C LYS A 324 8.04 -23.32 7.70
N SER A 325 7.27 -22.46 7.03
CA SER A 325 6.58 -22.80 5.77
C SER A 325 7.53 -22.84 4.55
N GLY A 326 8.82 -22.57 4.74
CA GLY A 326 9.83 -22.59 3.66
C GLY A 326 9.71 -21.45 2.65
N LEU A 327 8.94 -20.41 2.95
CA LEU A 327 8.68 -19.30 2.06
C LEU A 327 9.84 -18.30 1.99
N ILE A 328 10.56 -18.07 3.12
CA ILE A 328 11.70 -17.17 3.23
C ILE A 328 12.92 -17.89 3.80
N SER A 329 14.11 -17.29 3.64
CA SER A 329 15.34 -17.82 4.23
C SER A 329 15.44 -17.52 5.73
N GLN A 330 16.23 -18.32 6.49
CA GLN A 330 16.57 -18.04 7.88
C GLN A 330 17.23 -16.67 8.04
N ALA A 331 18.16 -16.35 7.13
CA ALA A 331 18.86 -15.07 7.14
C ALA A 331 17.90 -13.88 7.01
N ASP A 332 16.89 -13.98 6.11
CA ASP A 332 15.89 -12.93 5.94
C ASP A 332 14.96 -12.85 7.17
N ALA A 333 14.54 -13.99 7.73
CA ALA A 333 13.71 -14.01 8.93
C ALA A 333 14.39 -13.28 10.09
N ILE A 334 15.70 -13.55 10.34
CA ILE A 334 16.46 -12.90 11.41
C ILE A 334 16.75 -11.43 11.11
N ARG A 335 17.06 -11.10 9.84
CA ARG A 335 17.44 -9.74 9.44
C ARG A 335 16.28 -8.75 9.57
N HIS A 336 15.05 -9.21 9.33
CA HIS A 336 13.85 -8.37 9.32
C HIS A 336 13.05 -8.43 10.61
N ALA A 337 13.50 -9.20 11.61
CA ALA A 337 12.85 -9.32 12.91
C ALA A 337 12.97 -8.04 13.73
N ASP A 338 11.95 -7.74 14.52
CA ASP A 338 12.00 -6.73 15.56
C ASP A 338 12.96 -7.18 16.71
N SER A 339 12.92 -8.49 17.06
CA SER A 339 13.86 -9.14 17.98
C SER A 339 14.59 -10.29 17.28
N ALA A 340 15.75 -9.99 16.67
CA ALA A 340 16.57 -10.98 15.98
C ALA A 340 17.00 -12.14 16.90
N ASN A 341 17.18 -11.89 18.21
CA ASN A 341 17.57 -12.93 19.16
C ASN A 341 16.42 -13.90 19.44
N ASP A 342 15.20 -13.41 19.62
CA ASP A 342 14.03 -14.25 19.88
C ASP A 342 13.68 -15.09 18.64
N VAL A 343 13.72 -14.52 17.44
CA VAL A 343 13.49 -15.27 16.21
C VAL A 343 14.56 -16.34 16.01
N ARG A 344 15.85 -16.03 16.25
CA ARG A 344 16.93 -17.00 16.16
C ARG A 344 16.75 -18.15 17.16
N LEU A 345 16.35 -17.85 18.40
CA LEU A 345 16.10 -18.85 19.42
C LEU A 345 14.94 -19.77 19.01
N ASN A 346 13.83 -19.20 18.57
CA ASN A 346 12.65 -19.94 18.14
C ASN A 346 12.91 -20.82 16.91
N ILE A 347 13.74 -20.38 15.97
CA ILE A 347 14.19 -21.18 14.83
C ILE A 347 14.99 -22.39 15.32
N LYS A 348 15.97 -22.20 16.21
CA LYS A 348 16.77 -23.31 16.77
C LYS A 348 15.92 -24.32 17.52
N LEU A 349 14.95 -23.86 18.33
CA LEU A 349 14.01 -24.75 19.03
C LEU A 349 13.14 -25.57 18.07
N HIS A 350 12.77 -24.98 16.95
CA HIS A 350 12.02 -25.67 15.91
C HIS A 350 12.87 -26.74 15.21
N GLU A 351 14.11 -26.44 14.85
CA GLU A 351 15.04 -27.36 14.21
C GLU A 351 15.41 -28.54 15.13
N HIS A 352 15.75 -28.29 16.39
CA HIS A 352 16.05 -29.36 17.36
C HIS A 352 14.82 -30.20 17.73
N GLY A 353 13.62 -29.60 17.78
CA GLY A 353 12.39 -30.34 17.95
C GLY A 353 12.07 -31.28 16.78
N ALA A 354 12.44 -30.88 15.55
CA ALA A 354 12.30 -31.72 14.38
C ALA A 354 13.34 -32.87 14.34
N GLU A 355 14.59 -32.62 14.78
CA GLU A 355 15.63 -33.65 14.90
C GLU A 355 15.26 -34.72 15.94
N SER A 356 14.71 -34.34 17.09
CA SER A 356 14.29 -35.29 18.13
C SER A 356 13.11 -36.20 17.72
N LEU A 357 12.28 -35.75 16.77
CA LEU A 357 11.20 -36.57 16.21
C LEU A 357 11.69 -37.54 15.14
N THR A 358 12.77 -37.23 14.44
CA THR A 358 13.39 -38.13 13.45
C THR A 358 14.25 -39.22 14.10
N GLU A 359 14.89 -38.94 15.25
CA GLU A 359 15.64 -39.94 16.01
C GLU A 359 14.74 -40.92 16.79
N SER A 360 13.46 -40.55 17.07
CA SER A 360 12.53 -41.44 17.78
C SER A 360 11.82 -42.48 16.90
N THR A 361 12.06 -42.51 15.59
CA THR A 361 11.48 -43.48 14.65
C THR A 361 12.36 -44.72 14.40
N ASP A 362 13.56 -44.80 14.95
CA ASP A 362 14.47 -45.95 14.86
C ASP A 362 14.43 -46.85 16.11
N PHE A 363 13.26 -47.11 16.68
CA PHE A 363 13.09 -48.23 17.60
C PHE A 363 12.71 -49.50 16.80
N GLU A 364 13.72 -50.27 16.45
CA GLU A 364 13.52 -51.66 16.06
C GLU A 364 13.00 -52.44 17.30
N VAL A 365 11.86 -53.07 17.12
CA VAL A 365 11.31 -54.04 18.09
C VAL A 365 11.99 -55.37 17.80
N GLU A 366 12.83 -55.86 18.71
CA GLU A 366 13.26 -57.25 18.77
C GLU A 366 12.11 -58.17 19.22
#